data_8793155acaf540a8429d43954a8db5fb
#
_entry.id   8793155acaf540a8429d43954a8db5fb
#
_cell.length_a   1.000
_cell.length_b   1.000
_cell.length_c   1.000
_cell.angle_alpha   90.00
_cell.angle_beta   90.00
_cell.angle_gamma   90.00
#
_symmetry.space_group_name_H-M   'P 1'
#
loop_
_entity.id
_entity.type
_entity.pdbx_description
1 polymer ?
#
loop_
_entity_poly.entity_id
_entity_poly.type
_entity_poly.pdbx_seq_one_letter_code
_entity_poly.pdbx_strand_id
1 'polypeptide(L)'
;MNLEGLYRLSAEIERRFPSLGKWQAQGLALACWGLIIQQQCQISRMAEALPEWGAFNTVRQRLKRWISNPRIDVTSACYEWIAWVWSSCQFKRPLLVVDETKLSDRLAVMMVSLAFEGRAIPLVWRCYYANSALDYPQQGQVLLIYGLLAHVLSALPAAVRPLVQMDRGLAHSSAMLRALK
;
A
#
# COMPACT_ATOMS: atom_id res chain seq x y z
N MET A 1 3.15 -9.77 26.18
CA MET A 1 2.89 -8.98 24.96
C MET A 1 2.23 -7.68 25.38
N ASN A 2 2.56 -6.55 24.73
CA ASN A 2 2.08 -5.23 25.21
C ASN A 2 0.74 -4.86 24.52
N LEU A 3 -0.40 -5.19 25.13
CA LEU A 3 -1.74 -4.80 24.68
C LEU A 3 -1.87 -3.28 24.49
N GLU A 4 -1.19 -2.51 25.32
CA GLU A 4 -1.19 -1.05 25.23
C GLU A 4 -0.68 -0.56 23.88
N GLY A 5 0.37 -1.21 23.33
CA GLY A 5 0.89 -0.88 22.00
C GLY A 5 -0.12 -1.09 20.88
N LEU A 6 -0.90 -2.15 20.94
CA LEU A 6 -1.95 -2.40 19.94
C LEU A 6 -3.12 -1.42 20.07
N TYR A 7 -3.53 -1.07 21.30
CA TYR A 7 -4.57 -0.03 21.48
C TYR A 7 -4.11 1.33 20.97
N ARG A 8 -2.85 1.70 21.20
CA ARG A 8 -2.26 2.93 20.65
C ARG A 8 -2.22 2.90 19.13
N LEU A 9 -1.82 1.78 18.53
CA LEU A 9 -1.82 1.59 17.08
C LEU A 9 -3.24 1.70 16.51
N SER A 10 -4.23 1.07 17.16
CA SER A 10 -5.63 1.14 16.73
C SER A 10 -6.15 2.58 16.76
N ALA A 11 -5.89 3.32 17.84
CA ALA A 11 -6.28 4.72 17.95
C ALA A 11 -5.61 5.62 16.89
N GLU A 12 -4.34 5.37 16.60
CA GLU A 12 -3.62 6.11 15.56
C GLU A 12 -4.17 5.79 14.17
N ILE A 13 -4.50 4.52 13.88
CA ILE A 13 -5.13 4.13 12.61
C ILE A 13 -6.52 4.75 12.49
N GLU A 14 -7.36 4.70 13.53
CA GLU A 14 -8.67 5.34 13.51
C GLU A 14 -8.58 6.85 13.22
N ARG A 15 -7.57 7.51 13.77
CA ARG A 15 -7.31 8.93 13.55
C ARG A 15 -6.80 9.23 12.14
N ARG A 16 -5.96 8.36 11.58
CA ARG A 16 -5.29 8.58 10.27
C ARG A 16 -6.10 8.11 9.08
N PHE A 17 -7.02 7.18 9.30
CA PHE A 17 -7.85 6.58 8.26
C PHE A 17 -9.33 6.79 8.54
N PRO A 18 -9.84 8.04 8.46
CA PRO A 18 -11.25 8.34 8.72
C PRO A 18 -12.22 7.68 7.73
N SER A 19 -11.76 7.25 6.55
CA SER A 19 -12.56 6.46 5.61
C SER A 19 -12.85 5.04 6.12
N LEU A 20 -12.05 4.54 7.06
CA LEU A 20 -12.26 3.24 7.67
C LEU A 20 -13.25 3.34 8.82
N GLY A 21 -14.29 2.53 8.79
CA GLY A 21 -15.14 2.34 9.97
C GLY A 21 -14.35 1.70 11.12
N LYS A 22 -14.81 1.93 12.37
CA LYS A 22 -14.14 1.43 13.59
C LYS A 22 -13.64 -0.01 13.50
N TRP A 23 -14.49 -0.93 13.04
CA TRP A 23 -14.12 -2.35 12.90
C TRP A 23 -13.10 -2.62 11.80
N GLN A 24 -13.09 -1.80 10.76
CA GLN A 24 -12.09 -1.87 9.68
C GLN A 24 -10.73 -1.38 10.16
N ALA A 25 -10.69 -0.27 10.89
CA ALA A 25 -9.48 0.27 11.50
C ALA A 25 -8.87 -0.70 12.52
N GLN A 26 -9.70 -1.30 13.37
CA GLN A 26 -9.25 -2.35 14.32
C GLN A 26 -8.71 -3.59 13.58
N GLY A 27 -9.33 -3.98 12.48
CA GLY A 27 -8.84 -5.08 11.64
C GLY A 27 -7.47 -4.78 11.05
N LEU A 28 -7.26 -3.56 10.58
CA LEU A 28 -5.96 -3.09 10.07
C LEU A 28 -4.90 -3.10 11.19
N ALA A 29 -5.23 -2.55 12.36
CA ALA A 29 -4.34 -2.56 13.52
C ALA A 29 -3.93 -3.99 13.92
N LEU A 30 -4.90 -4.91 13.94
CA LEU A 30 -4.65 -6.32 14.26
C LEU A 30 -3.72 -6.98 13.23
N ALA A 31 -3.94 -6.71 11.94
CA ALA A 31 -3.11 -7.21 10.86
C ALA A 31 -1.67 -6.66 10.96
N CYS A 32 -1.53 -5.34 11.12
CA CYS A 32 -0.23 -4.70 11.30
C CYS A 32 0.51 -5.24 12.53
N TRP A 33 -0.18 -5.40 13.65
CA TRP A 33 0.42 -5.91 14.89
C TRP A 33 0.91 -7.35 14.73
N GLY A 34 0.09 -8.22 14.11
CA GLY A 34 0.49 -9.59 13.80
C GLY A 34 1.71 -9.65 12.88
N LEU A 35 1.79 -8.78 11.87
CA LEU A 35 2.95 -8.65 10.97
C LEU A 35 4.21 -8.19 11.71
N ILE A 36 4.10 -7.20 12.59
CA ILE A 36 5.23 -6.65 13.36
C ILE A 36 5.84 -7.74 14.26
N ILE A 37 4.99 -8.53 14.93
CA ILE A 37 5.46 -9.57 15.83
C ILE A 37 6.08 -10.75 15.07
N GLN A 38 5.40 -11.23 14.05
CA GLN A 38 5.81 -12.43 13.32
C GLN A 38 6.82 -12.17 12.21
N GLN A 39 6.89 -10.93 11.70
CA GLN A 39 7.69 -10.58 10.53
C GLN A 39 7.36 -11.45 9.29
N GLN A 40 6.15 -12.00 9.25
CA GLN A 40 5.64 -12.88 8.21
C GLN A 40 4.19 -12.52 7.88
N CYS A 41 3.85 -12.45 6.60
CA CYS A 41 2.50 -12.07 6.14
C CYS A 41 1.53 -13.27 5.99
N GLN A 42 1.87 -14.44 6.53
CA GLN A 42 0.95 -15.59 6.55
C GLN A 42 -0.12 -15.39 7.63
N ILE A 43 -1.40 -15.40 7.22
CA ILE A 43 -2.55 -15.16 8.12
C ILE A 43 -2.52 -16.09 9.35
N SER A 44 -2.12 -17.35 9.18
CA SER A 44 -2.01 -18.29 10.29
C SER A 44 -0.94 -17.86 11.30
N ARG A 45 0.23 -17.46 10.82
CA ARG A 45 1.31 -16.96 11.69
C ARG A 45 0.92 -15.67 12.41
N MET A 46 0.28 -14.75 11.70
CA MET A 46 -0.25 -13.53 12.32
C MET A 46 -1.25 -13.86 13.44
N ALA A 47 -2.13 -14.85 13.22
CA ALA A 47 -3.11 -15.26 14.23
C ALA A 47 -2.46 -15.92 15.46
N GLU A 48 -1.38 -16.68 15.28
CA GLU A 48 -0.58 -17.26 16.37
C GLU A 48 0.03 -16.19 17.29
N ALA A 49 0.36 -15.03 16.74
CA ALA A 49 0.91 -13.91 17.49
C ALA A 49 -0.11 -13.14 18.34
N LEU A 50 -1.39 -13.48 18.26
CA LEU A 50 -2.49 -12.71 18.80
C LEU A 50 -3.40 -13.52 19.74
N PRO A 51 -2.85 -14.34 20.68
CA PRO A 51 -3.64 -15.25 21.52
C PRO A 51 -4.62 -14.50 22.45
N GLU A 52 -4.31 -13.25 22.83
CA GLU A 52 -5.14 -12.42 23.71
C GLU A 52 -6.40 -11.90 23.02
N TRP A 53 -6.47 -12.02 21.69
CA TRP A 53 -7.63 -11.56 20.89
C TRP A 53 -8.66 -12.64 20.61
N GLY A 54 -8.44 -13.82 21.17
CA GLY A 54 -9.33 -14.97 21.08
C GLY A 54 -8.64 -16.25 20.63
N ALA A 55 -9.41 -17.30 20.51
CA ALA A 55 -8.91 -18.57 20.00
C ALA A 55 -8.31 -18.41 18.60
N PHE A 56 -7.24 -19.14 18.30
CA PHE A 56 -6.50 -19.09 17.04
C PHE A 56 -7.41 -19.05 15.79
N ASN A 57 -8.37 -19.96 15.71
CA ASN A 57 -9.28 -20.03 14.55
C ASN A 57 -10.16 -18.77 14.44
N THR A 58 -10.57 -18.19 15.56
CA THR A 58 -11.38 -16.96 15.59
C THR A 58 -10.58 -15.77 15.04
N VAL A 59 -9.36 -15.59 15.53
CA VAL A 59 -8.47 -14.50 15.08
C VAL A 59 -8.10 -14.68 13.60
N ARG A 60 -7.76 -15.90 13.20
CA ARG A 60 -7.48 -16.25 11.79
C ARG A 60 -8.66 -15.91 10.87
N GLN A 61 -9.88 -16.25 11.25
CA GLN A 61 -11.07 -15.93 10.47
C GLN A 61 -11.38 -14.43 10.44
N ARG A 62 -11.13 -13.69 11.53
CA ARG A 62 -11.24 -12.21 11.55
C ARG A 62 -10.29 -11.58 10.55
N LEU A 63 -9.01 -11.95 10.57
CA LEU A 63 -8.01 -11.44 9.62
C LEU A 63 -8.40 -11.77 8.18
N LYS A 64 -8.82 -13.01 7.90
CA LYS A 64 -9.26 -13.43 6.57
C LYS A 64 -10.46 -12.60 6.08
N ARG A 65 -11.49 -12.42 6.91
CA ARG A 65 -12.68 -11.61 6.57
C ARG A 65 -12.32 -10.15 6.36
N TRP A 66 -11.38 -9.61 7.13
CA TRP A 66 -10.93 -8.24 6.99
C TRP A 66 -10.21 -8.03 5.65
N ILE A 67 -9.26 -8.89 5.29
CA ILE A 67 -8.52 -8.82 4.02
C ILE A 67 -9.47 -8.94 2.81
N SER A 68 -10.53 -9.75 2.92
CA SER A 68 -11.51 -9.96 1.85
C SER A 68 -12.74 -9.05 1.95
N ASN A 69 -12.69 -7.97 2.74
CA ASN A 69 -13.84 -7.12 2.97
C ASN A 69 -14.07 -6.14 1.81
N PRO A 70 -15.10 -6.33 0.97
CA PRO A 70 -15.36 -5.47 -0.19
C PRO A 70 -15.87 -4.08 0.18
N ARG A 71 -16.18 -3.84 1.48
CA ARG A 71 -16.65 -2.53 1.97
C ARG A 71 -15.50 -1.60 2.34
N ILE A 72 -14.25 -2.04 2.26
CA ILE A 72 -13.10 -1.18 2.46
C ILE A 72 -12.91 -0.36 1.18
N ASP A 73 -13.03 0.95 1.30
CA ASP A 73 -12.65 1.87 0.23
C ASP A 73 -11.12 2.00 0.20
N VAL A 74 -10.52 1.14 -0.63
CA VAL A 74 -9.06 1.09 -0.79
C VAL A 74 -8.52 2.41 -1.36
N THR A 75 -9.28 3.07 -2.22
CA THR A 75 -8.86 4.34 -2.84
C THR A 75 -8.71 5.42 -1.79
N SER A 76 -9.75 5.65 -0.98
CA SER A 76 -9.69 6.62 0.12
C SER A 76 -8.61 6.26 1.14
N ALA A 77 -8.49 4.99 1.53
CA ALA A 77 -7.44 4.54 2.44
C ALA A 77 -6.02 4.78 1.88
N CYS A 78 -5.80 4.63 0.56
CA CYS A 78 -4.52 4.97 -0.07
C CYS A 78 -4.22 6.47 0.00
N TYR A 79 -5.20 7.35 -0.21
CA TYR A 79 -5.02 8.79 -0.04
C TYR A 79 -4.62 9.16 1.39
N GLU A 80 -5.29 8.58 2.37
CA GLU A 80 -5.01 8.79 3.80
C GLU A 80 -3.63 8.27 4.18
N TRP A 81 -3.23 7.11 3.63
CA TRP A 81 -1.88 6.56 3.79
C TRP A 81 -0.81 7.50 3.22
N ILE A 82 -0.98 7.99 2.00
CA ILE A 82 -0.05 8.93 1.38
C ILE A 82 0.05 10.20 2.21
N ALA A 83 -1.07 10.75 2.67
CA ALA A 83 -1.10 11.93 3.53
C ALA A 83 -0.39 11.69 4.86
N TRP A 84 -0.55 10.51 5.46
CA TRP A 84 0.16 10.15 6.68
C TRP A 84 1.67 10.05 6.45
N VAL A 85 2.11 9.30 5.43
CA VAL A 85 3.53 9.22 5.07
C VAL A 85 4.11 10.62 4.83
N TRP A 86 3.40 11.43 4.04
CA TRP A 86 3.81 12.79 3.75
C TRP A 86 3.96 13.66 5.00
N SER A 87 3.00 13.62 5.90
CA SER A 87 3.05 14.40 7.16
C SER A 87 4.13 13.93 8.13
N SER A 88 4.56 12.68 8.01
CA SER A 88 5.60 12.07 8.86
C SER A 88 7.01 12.32 8.32
N CYS A 89 7.13 12.63 7.03
CA CYS A 89 8.40 12.81 6.36
C CYS A 89 8.51 14.25 5.86
N GLN A 90 9.47 15.02 6.39
CA GLN A 90 9.71 16.41 5.95
C GLN A 90 10.57 16.44 4.69
N PHE A 91 9.95 16.43 3.52
CA PHE A 91 10.68 16.49 2.25
C PHE A 91 10.64 17.88 1.64
N LYS A 92 11.81 18.38 1.23
CA LYS A 92 11.90 19.54 0.33
C LYS A 92 11.59 19.13 -1.12
N ARG A 93 12.07 17.97 -1.55
CA ARG A 93 11.87 17.42 -2.88
C ARG A 93 11.82 15.89 -2.81
N PRO A 94 10.62 15.27 -2.81
CA PRO A 94 10.48 13.84 -2.72
C PRO A 94 10.96 13.15 -4.00
N LEU A 95 11.55 11.97 -3.85
CA LEU A 95 11.88 11.07 -4.94
C LEU A 95 10.88 9.92 -4.95
N LEU A 96 10.07 9.84 -6.01
CA LEU A 96 9.17 8.73 -6.27
C LEU A 96 9.88 7.69 -7.15
N VAL A 97 9.82 6.45 -6.74
CA VAL A 97 10.38 5.31 -7.49
C VAL A 97 9.21 4.50 -8.02
N VAL A 98 9.19 4.29 -9.34
CA VAL A 98 8.25 3.40 -10.01
C VAL A 98 8.96 2.11 -10.36
N ASP A 99 8.46 1.00 -9.86
CA ASP A 99 9.04 -0.32 -10.04
C ASP A 99 7.98 -1.38 -10.34
N GLU A 100 8.35 -2.36 -11.14
CA GLU A 100 7.55 -3.54 -11.44
C GLU A 100 8.23 -4.77 -10.86
N THR A 101 7.56 -5.42 -9.90
CA THR A 101 8.08 -6.62 -9.26
C THR A 101 7.23 -7.84 -9.63
N LYS A 102 7.85 -8.89 -10.14
CA LYS A 102 7.21 -10.18 -10.32
C LYS A 102 7.16 -10.93 -8.99
N LEU A 103 5.96 -11.22 -8.51
CA LEU A 103 5.75 -12.03 -7.30
C LEU A 103 5.73 -13.53 -7.61
N SER A 104 5.36 -13.90 -8.84
CA SER A 104 5.37 -15.27 -9.35
C SER A 104 5.32 -15.24 -10.87
N ASP A 105 5.34 -16.41 -11.51
CA ASP A 105 5.19 -16.53 -12.98
C ASP A 105 3.85 -15.95 -13.50
N ARG A 106 2.87 -15.76 -12.62
CA ARG A 106 1.53 -15.30 -12.99
C ARG A 106 1.16 -13.93 -12.43
N LEU A 107 1.83 -13.48 -11.39
CA LEU A 107 1.46 -12.26 -10.67
C LEU A 107 2.59 -11.26 -10.67
N ALA A 108 2.29 -10.04 -11.10
CA ALA A 108 3.18 -8.89 -11.02
C ALA A 108 2.51 -7.76 -10.24
N VAL A 109 3.34 -6.86 -9.72
CA VAL A 109 2.93 -5.65 -9.00
C VAL A 109 3.65 -4.47 -9.60
N MET A 110 2.89 -3.48 -10.09
CA MET A 110 3.39 -2.15 -10.38
C MET A 110 3.21 -1.28 -9.14
N MET A 111 4.26 -0.62 -8.70
CA MET A 111 4.29 0.12 -7.44
C MET A 111 4.90 1.50 -7.62
N VAL A 112 4.32 2.50 -6.96
CA VAL A 112 4.95 3.80 -6.74
C VAL A 112 5.32 3.89 -5.27
N SER A 113 6.59 4.11 -5.00
CA SER A 113 7.15 4.21 -3.66
C SER A 113 7.85 5.54 -3.45
N LEU A 114 7.94 5.98 -2.21
CA LEU A 114 8.73 7.12 -1.78
C LEU A 114 10.10 6.65 -1.31
N ALA A 115 11.18 7.19 -1.90
CA ALA A 115 12.52 6.94 -1.41
C ALA A 115 12.77 7.71 -0.11
N PHE A 116 13.13 7.00 0.95
CA PHE A 116 13.37 7.55 2.28
C PHE A 116 14.45 6.77 3.02
N GLU A 117 15.53 7.44 3.41
CA GLU A 117 16.63 6.86 4.21
C GLU A 117 17.14 5.51 3.70
N GLY A 118 17.37 5.41 2.39
CA GLY A 118 17.88 4.19 1.75
C GLY A 118 16.84 3.07 1.58
N ARG A 119 15.56 3.36 1.84
CA ARG A 119 14.44 2.43 1.67
C ARG A 119 13.40 3.01 0.71
N ALA A 120 12.51 2.15 0.23
CA ALA A 120 11.34 2.54 -0.54
C ALA A 120 10.07 2.30 0.30
N ILE A 121 9.32 3.35 0.60
CA ILE A 121 8.03 3.26 1.28
C ILE A 121 6.93 3.15 0.22
N PRO A 122 6.22 2.02 0.10
CA PRO A 122 5.13 1.87 -0.84
C PRO A 122 4.03 2.91 -0.58
N LEU A 123 3.64 3.66 -1.61
CA LEU A 123 2.54 4.63 -1.53
C LEU A 123 1.26 4.08 -2.16
N VAL A 124 1.37 3.55 -3.37
CA VAL A 124 0.26 2.97 -4.12
C VAL A 124 0.79 1.85 -5.02
N TRP A 125 -0.03 0.82 -5.23
CA TRP A 125 0.34 -0.30 -6.10
C TRP A 125 -0.88 -0.92 -6.75
N ARG A 126 -0.64 -1.66 -7.82
CA ARG A 126 -1.64 -2.50 -8.47
C ARG A 126 -1.04 -3.87 -8.79
N CYS A 127 -1.71 -4.91 -8.32
CA CYS A 127 -1.42 -6.29 -8.71
C CYS A 127 -2.16 -6.63 -10.01
N TYR A 128 -1.53 -7.41 -10.88
CA TYR A 128 -2.13 -7.90 -12.12
C TYR A 128 -1.51 -9.23 -12.53
N TYR A 129 -2.23 -10.00 -13.34
CA TYR A 129 -1.73 -11.25 -13.86
C TYR A 129 -0.80 -11.00 -15.06
N ALA A 130 0.49 -11.29 -14.90
CA ALA A 130 1.52 -10.99 -15.88
C ALA A 130 1.34 -11.72 -17.24
N ASN A 131 0.65 -12.87 -17.23
CA ASN A 131 0.45 -13.73 -18.40
C ASN A 131 -1.00 -13.73 -18.94
N SER A 132 -1.86 -12.87 -18.42
CA SER A 132 -3.25 -12.77 -18.86
C SER A 132 -3.44 -11.55 -19.75
N ALA A 133 -3.79 -11.76 -21.01
CA ALA A 133 -4.16 -10.70 -21.94
C ALA A 133 -5.39 -9.89 -21.46
N LEU A 134 -6.17 -10.44 -20.51
CA LEU A 134 -7.35 -9.81 -19.94
C LEU A 134 -7.02 -8.90 -18.77
N ASP A 135 -5.95 -9.21 -18.02
CA ASP A 135 -5.57 -8.48 -16.78
C ASP A 135 -4.36 -7.55 -16.99
N TYR A 136 -3.55 -7.82 -17.99
CA TYR A 136 -2.60 -6.80 -18.43
C TYR A 136 -3.43 -5.59 -18.87
N PRO A 137 -3.21 -4.41 -18.30
CA PRO A 137 -4.10 -3.29 -18.55
C PRO A 137 -4.29 -3.15 -20.06
N GLN A 138 -5.51 -3.30 -20.53
CA GLN A 138 -5.86 -3.18 -21.96
C GLN A 138 -5.37 -1.86 -22.55
N GLN A 139 -5.00 -0.94 -21.70
CA GLN A 139 -4.52 0.40 -21.98
C GLN A 139 -2.99 0.50 -21.94
N GLY A 140 -2.28 -0.61 -21.67
CA GLY A 140 -0.83 -0.63 -21.62
C GLY A 140 -0.21 -0.13 -20.31
N GLN A 141 1.04 -0.49 -20.12
CA GLN A 141 1.86 -0.19 -18.95
C GLN A 141 1.94 1.32 -18.64
N VAL A 142 1.97 2.15 -19.69
CA VAL A 142 2.05 3.62 -19.57
C VAL A 142 0.86 4.20 -18.81
N LEU A 143 -0.36 3.78 -19.15
CA LEU A 143 -1.57 4.28 -18.48
C LEU A 143 -1.71 3.77 -17.05
N LEU A 144 -1.24 2.55 -16.78
CA LEU A 144 -1.16 2.04 -15.41
C LEU A 144 -0.23 2.92 -14.54
N ILE A 145 1.00 3.17 -15.02
CA ILE A 145 1.98 4.00 -14.32
C ILE A 145 1.44 5.41 -14.16
N TYR A 146 0.88 5.98 -15.22
CA TYR A 146 0.28 7.31 -15.17
C TYR A 146 -0.85 7.40 -14.13
N GLY A 147 -1.76 6.43 -14.09
CA GLY A 147 -2.83 6.36 -13.11
C GLY A 147 -2.32 6.29 -11.67
N LEU A 148 -1.31 5.47 -11.40
CA LEU A 148 -0.69 5.37 -10.08
C LEU A 148 0.03 6.67 -9.69
N LEU A 149 0.79 7.28 -10.60
CA LEU A 149 1.45 8.57 -10.34
C LEU A 149 0.43 9.69 -10.14
N ALA A 150 -0.61 9.77 -10.95
CA ALA A 150 -1.68 10.76 -10.80
C ALA A 150 -2.36 10.63 -9.43
N HIS A 151 -2.60 9.40 -8.97
CA HIS A 151 -3.16 9.13 -7.64
C HIS A 151 -2.24 9.68 -6.54
N VAL A 152 -0.92 9.40 -6.60
CA VAL A 152 0.04 9.94 -5.62
C VAL A 152 0.10 11.47 -5.68
N LEU A 153 0.22 12.04 -6.89
CA LEU A 153 0.35 13.49 -7.07
C LEU A 153 -0.87 14.25 -6.58
N SER A 154 -2.08 13.71 -6.76
CA SER A 154 -3.32 14.34 -6.28
C SER A 154 -3.44 14.33 -4.74
N ALA A 155 -2.75 13.41 -4.06
CA ALA A 155 -2.69 13.35 -2.61
C ALA A 155 -1.62 14.28 -1.99
N LEU A 156 -0.69 14.79 -2.80
CA LEU A 156 0.36 15.71 -2.35
C LEU A 156 -0.09 17.17 -2.44
N PRO A 157 0.47 18.07 -1.61
CA PRO A 157 0.24 19.50 -1.75
C PRO A 157 0.61 20.01 -3.16
N ALA A 158 -0.20 20.89 -3.73
CA ALA A 158 -0.04 21.38 -5.11
C ALA A 158 1.33 22.03 -5.42
N ALA A 159 2.02 22.54 -4.40
CA ALA A 159 3.35 23.14 -4.53
C ALA A 159 4.49 22.09 -4.62
N VAL A 160 4.21 20.83 -4.30
CA VAL A 160 5.23 19.77 -4.31
C VAL A 160 5.53 19.33 -5.73
N ARG A 161 6.81 19.28 -6.04
CA ARG A 161 7.32 18.81 -7.33
C ARG A 161 8.28 17.63 -7.09
N PRO A 162 7.75 16.38 -7.10
CA PRO A 162 8.58 15.21 -6.91
C PRO A 162 9.49 14.97 -8.12
N LEU A 163 10.61 14.32 -7.86
CA LEU A 163 11.37 13.64 -8.90
C LEU A 163 10.77 12.25 -9.09
N VAL A 164 10.72 11.77 -10.32
CA VAL A 164 10.25 10.40 -10.63
C VAL A 164 11.41 9.62 -11.23
N GLN A 165 11.73 8.51 -10.61
CA GLN A 165 12.72 7.54 -11.08
C GLN A 165 12.01 6.27 -11.53
N MET A 166 12.38 5.75 -12.69
CA MET A 166 11.88 4.49 -13.24
C MET A 166 13.04 3.68 -13.80
N ASP A 167 12.87 2.35 -13.82
CA ASP A 167 13.79 1.49 -14.55
C ASP A 167 13.77 1.81 -16.06
N ARG A 168 14.89 1.54 -16.72
CA ARG A 168 15.03 1.76 -18.17
C ARG A 168 13.95 1.03 -18.97
N GLY A 169 13.59 -0.19 -18.56
CA GLY A 169 12.52 -0.97 -19.20
C GLY A 169 11.17 -0.25 -19.21
N LEU A 170 10.87 0.53 -18.18
CA LEU A 170 9.64 1.31 -18.05
C LEU A 170 9.72 2.67 -18.76
N ALA A 171 10.93 3.27 -18.81
CA ALA A 171 11.15 4.61 -19.33
C ALA A 171 11.31 4.69 -20.86
N HIS A 172 11.44 3.57 -21.56
CA HIS A 172 11.70 3.54 -23.02
C HIS A 172 10.53 4.00 -23.91
N SER A 173 9.35 4.17 -23.33
CA SER A 173 8.18 4.60 -24.11
C SER A 173 8.18 6.12 -24.35
N SER A 174 8.26 6.53 -25.62
CA SER A 174 8.05 7.95 -26.00
C SER A 174 6.67 8.47 -25.57
N ALA A 175 5.68 7.59 -25.38
CA ALA A 175 4.38 7.89 -24.83
C ALA A 175 4.47 8.27 -23.35
N MET A 176 5.31 7.57 -22.56
CA MET A 176 5.55 7.89 -21.16
C MET A 176 6.18 9.27 -20.98
N LEU A 177 7.22 9.58 -21.78
CA LEU A 177 7.88 10.89 -21.72
C LEU A 177 6.95 12.05 -22.12
N ARG A 178 5.98 11.79 -22.98
CA ARG A 178 4.94 12.78 -23.33
C ARG A 178 3.88 12.96 -22.25
N ALA A 179 3.53 11.90 -21.55
CA ALA A 179 2.51 11.91 -20.49
C ALA A 179 3.00 12.59 -19.18
N LEU A 180 4.33 12.67 -18.97
CA LEU A 180 4.95 13.28 -17.79
C LEU A 180 5.33 14.76 -17.96
N LYS A 181 5.13 15.34 -19.15
CA LYS A 181 5.30 16.76 -19.43
C LYS A 181 4.03 17.53 -19.09
#